data_ea87443498b38742ab44b90b11b35548
#
_entry.id   ea87443498b38742ab44b90b11b35548
#
_cell.length_a   1.000
_cell.length_b   1.000
_cell.length_c   1.000
_cell.angle_alpha   90.00
_cell.angle_beta   90.00
_cell.angle_gamma   90.00
#
_symmetry.space_group_name_H-M   'P 1'
#
loop_
_entity.id
_entity.type
_entity.pdbx_description
1 polymer ?
#
loop_
_entity_poly.entity_id
_entity_poly.type
_entity_poly.pdbx_seq_one_letter_code
_entity_poly.pdbx_strand_id
1 'polypeptide(L)'
;MYKVHYLPLAVDDLKDIVRYTTYKLEAPRAAERLISKIEREVQKIANNPYRCHLFVSPEKLNHEYRVLHIDKYSLFYVVENEKIEIYRVIHARRDTVQVLSVDKTARLGSKES
;
A
#
# COMPACT_ATOMS: atom_id res chain seq x y z
N MET A 1 6.02 -8.80 -17.38
CA MET A 1 5.63 -7.74 -16.42
C MET A 1 4.36 -8.13 -15.70
N TYR A 2 4.34 -8.00 -14.40
CA TYR A 2 3.17 -8.30 -13.59
C TYR A 2 2.15 -7.17 -13.69
N LYS A 3 0.87 -7.52 -13.69
CA LYS A 3 -0.19 -6.52 -13.66
C LYS A 3 -0.35 -5.99 -12.25
N VAL A 4 -0.56 -4.69 -12.12
CA VAL A 4 -0.71 -4.04 -10.82
C VAL A 4 -2.16 -3.61 -10.63
N HIS A 5 -2.72 -3.96 -9.48
CA HIS A 5 -4.08 -3.59 -9.11
C HIS A 5 -4.07 -2.95 -7.71
N TYR A 6 -4.56 -1.73 -7.61
CA TYR A 6 -4.71 -1.05 -6.33
C TYR A 6 -6.07 -1.42 -5.75
N LEU A 7 -6.06 -2.04 -4.57
CA LEU A 7 -7.31 -2.37 -3.91
C LEU A 7 -7.99 -1.10 -3.37
N PRO A 8 -9.30 -1.13 -3.14
CA PRO A 8 -10.05 0.07 -2.75
C PRO A 8 -9.48 0.83 -1.57
N LEU A 9 -9.04 0.13 -0.52
CA LEU A 9 -8.47 0.80 0.66
C LEU A 9 -7.13 1.47 0.33
N ALA A 10 -6.34 0.90 -0.57
CA ALA A 10 -5.11 1.54 -1.01
C ALA A 10 -5.40 2.82 -1.80
N VAL A 11 -6.43 2.79 -2.63
CA VAL A 11 -6.86 3.98 -3.36
C VAL A 11 -7.28 5.08 -2.38
N ASP A 12 -8.06 4.70 -1.37
CA ASP A 12 -8.48 5.65 -0.34
C ASP A 12 -7.28 6.21 0.43
N ASP A 13 -6.32 5.36 0.75
CA ASP A 13 -5.08 5.81 1.41
C ASP A 13 -4.37 6.88 0.57
N LEU A 14 -4.24 6.63 -0.73
CA LEU A 14 -3.56 7.58 -1.62
C LEU A 14 -4.32 8.90 -1.71
N LYS A 15 -5.65 8.84 -1.78
CA LYS A 15 -6.46 10.05 -1.79
C LYS A 15 -6.28 10.84 -0.50
N ASP A 16 -6.24 10.17 0.64
CA ASP A 16 -6.05 10.82 1.93
C ASP A 16 -4.66 11.47 2.02
N ILE A 17 -3.63 10.78 1.53
CA ILE A 17 -2.27 11.30 1.53
C ILE A 17 -2.18 12.57 0.67
N VAL A 18 -2.78 12.53 -0.52
CA VAL A 18 -2.78 13.68 -1.43
C VAL A 18 -3.53 14.85 -0.79
N ARG A 19 -4.70 14.57 -0.22
CA ARG A 19 -5.52 15.61 0.40
C ARG A 19 -4.79 16.25 1.58
N TYR A 20 -4.21 15.46 2.45
CA TYR A 20 -3.45 15.94 3.59
C TYR A 20 -2.26 16.81 3.14
N THR A 21 -1.48 16.31 2.20
CA THR A 21 -0.29 17.02 1.73
C THR A 21 -0.65 18.31 1.02
N THR A 22 -1.70 18.28 0.20
CA THR A 22 -2.13 19.46 -0.56
C THR A 22 -2.71 20.55 0.33
N TYR A 23 -3.62 20.17 1.22
CA TYR A 23 -4.39 21.16 1.98
C TYR A 23 -3.90 21.41 3.38
N LYS A 24 -3.57 20.35 4.12
CA LYS A 24 -3.10 20.49 5.50
C LYS A 24 -1.68 21.01 5.55
N LEU A 25 -0.81 20.47 4.69
CA LEU A 25 0.58 20.91 4.61
C LEU A 25 0.80 22.02 3.60
N GLU A 26 -0.25 22.41 2.88
CA GLU A 26 -0.19 23.46 1.87
C GLU A 26 0.92 23.24 0.85
N ALA A 27 1.08 22.00 0.41
CA ALA A 27 2.18 21.61 -0.47
C ALA A 27 1.69 20.78 -1.66
N PRO A 28 0.91 21.38 -2.59
CA PRO A 28 0.37 20.62 -3.73
C PRO A 28 1.44 20.03 -4.64
N ARG A 29 2.57 20.72 -4.81
CA ARG A 29 3.65 20.16 -5.64
C ARG A 29 4.34 18.98 -4.97
N ALA A 30 4.42 19.01 -3.64
CA ALA A 30 4.95 17.87 -2.90
C ALA A 30 4.03 16.66 -3.04
N ALA A 31 2.72 16.87 -3.07
CA ALA A 31 1.77 15.79 -3.29
C ALA A 31 1.96 15.17 -4.67
N GLU A 32 2.12 16.00 -5.71
CA GLU A 32 2.35 15.50 -7.06
C GLU A 32 3.66 14.70 -7.15
N ARG A 33 4.72 15.22 -6.53
CA ARG A 33 6.01 14.52 -6.54
C ARG A 33 5.93 13.18 -5.82
N LEU A 34 5.19 13.13 -4.71
CA LEU A 34 5.03 11.90 -3.96
C LEU A 34 4.30 10.84 -4.78
N ILE A 35 3.20 11.22 -5.42
CA ILE A 35 2.44 10.28 -6.26
C ILE A 35 3.29 9.79 -7.41
N SER A 36 4.05 10.67 -8.08
CA SER A 36 4.94 10.27 -9.15
C SER A 36 6.01 9.29 -8.66
N LYS A 37 6.53 9.53 -7.47
CA LYS A 37 7.52 8.64 -6.88
C LYS A 37 6.94 7.27 -6.58
N ILE A 38 5.73 7.24 -6.03
CA ILE A 38 5.03 5.99 -5.75
C ILE A 38 4.84 5.21 -7.06
N GLU A 39 4.37 5.87 -8.11
CA GLU A 39 4.16 5.22 -9.40
C GLU A 39 5.46 4.63 -9.96
N ARG A 40 6.57 5.35 -9.87
CA ARG A 40 7.85 4.85 -10.34
C ARG A 40 8.31 3.63 -9.55
N GLU A 41 8.14 3.66 -8.23
CA GLU A 41 8.54 2.54 -7.39
C GLU A 41 7.64 1.33 -7.62
N VAL A 42 6.36 1.55 -7.84
CA VAL A 42 5.43 0.47 -8.15
C VAL A 42 5.78 -0.15 -9.51
N GLN A 43 6.22 0.65 -10.47
CA GLN A 43 6.65 0.12 -11.76
C GLN A 43 7.87 -0.81 -11.62
N LYS A 44 8.77 -0.49 -10.69
CA LYS A 44 9.91 -1.37 -10.42
C LYS A 44 9.45 -2.70 -9.83
N ILE A 45 8.43 -2.65 -8.97
CA ILE A 45 7.83 -3.87 -8.42
C ILE A 45 7.18 -4.68 -9.54
N ALA A 46 6.51 -4.03 -10.47
CA ALA A 46 5.87 -4.72 -11.59
C ALA A 46 6.87 -5.50 -12.43
N ASN A 47 8.09 -5.02 -12.53
CA ASN A 47 9.16 -5.68 -13.26
C ASN A 47 9.87 -6.75 -12.44
N ASN A 48 9.88 -6.61 -11.13
CA ASN A 48 10.52 -7.56 -10.23
C ASN A 48 9.76 -7.60 -8.89
N PRO A 49 8.66 -8.36 -8.82
CA PRO A 49 7.76 -8.30 -7.66
C PRO A 49 8.35 -8.84 -6.37
N TYR A 50 9.42 -9.63 -6.46
CA TYR A 50 10.05 -10.21 -5.26
C TYR A 50 11.26 -9.41 -4.78
N ARG A 51 11.47 -8.22 -5.31
CA ARG A 51 12.61 -7.38 -4.92
C ARG A 51 12.50 -6.86 -3.48
N CYS A 52 11.29 -6.69 -2.97
CA CYS A 52 11.08 -6.24 -1.61
C CYS A 52 10.88 -7.42 -0.67
N HIS A 53 11.33 -7.28 0.56
CA HIS A 53 11.24 -8.37 1.52
C HIS A 53 9.81 -8.54 2.04
N LEU A 54 9.56 -9.72 2.59
CA LEU A 54 8.29 -9.99 3.26
C LEU A 54 8.19 -9.20 4.55
N PHE A 55 6.99 -8.71 4.85
CA PHE A 55 6.71 -8.09 6.13
C PHE A 55 6.60 -9.18 7.19
N VAL A 56 7.45 -9.09 8.21
CA VAL A 56 7.45 -10.05 9.32
C VAL A 56 6.52 -9.54 10.41
N SER A 57 5.49 -10.33 10.71
CA SER A 57 4.49 -9.98 11.70
C SER A 57 4.53 -10.97 12.87
N PRO A 58 4.39 -10.49 14.13
CA PRO A 58 4.27 -11.40 15.27
C PRO A 58 2.93 -12.15 15.28
N GLU A 59 1.96 -11.66 14.53
CA GLU A 59 0.65 -12.28 14.40
C GLU A 59 0.45 -12.82 12.99
N LYS A 60 -0.32 -13.90 12.87
CA LYS A 60 -0.63 -14.46 11.58
C LYS A 60 -1.57 -13.54 10.82
N LEU A 61 -1.13 -13.11 9.64
CA LEU A 61 -1.94 -12.29 8.75
C LEU A 61 -2.56 -13.15 7.65
N ASN A 62 -3.55 -12.59 6.98
CA ASN A 62 -4.30 -13.31 5.96
C ASN A 62 -3.48 -13.61 4.71
N HIS A 63 -2.48 -12.80 4.44
CA HIS A 63 -1.65 -12.90 3.25
C HIS A 63 -0.19 -12.70 3.60
N GLU A 64 0.69 -13.11 2.70
CA GLU A 64 2.10 -12.79 2.79
C GLU A 64 2.32 -11.43 2.15
N TYR A 65 2.45 -10.41 2.99
CA TYR A 65 2.65 -9.05 2.52
C TYR A 65 4.12 -8.77 2.30
N ARG A 66 4.41 -8.06 1.22
CA ARG A 66 5.72 -7.48 1.00
C ARG A 66 5.61 -5.99 1.23
N VAL A 67 6.69 -5.37 1.66
CA VAL A 67 6.67 -3.97 2.04
C VAL A 67 7.70 -3.18 1.26
N LEU A 68 7.24 -2.06 0.70
CA LEU A 68 8.07 -1.09 0.00
C LEU A 68 8.00 0.21 0.77
N HIS A 69 9.17 0.71 1.20
CA HIS A 69 9.22 1.98 1.90
C HIS A 69 9.47 3.11 0.92
N ILE A 70 8.60 4.13 0.96
CA ILE A 70 8.70 5.30 0.11
C ILE A 70 8.56 6.52 1.01
N ASP A 71 9.65 7.25 1.22
CA ASP A 71 9.69 8.40 2.13
C ASP A 71 9.18 7.99 3.51
N LYS A 72 8.11 8.63 4.00
CA LYS A 72 7.51 8.33 5.31
C LYS A 72 6.45 7.24 5.25
N TYR A 73 6.24 6.64 4.09
CA TYR A 73 5.12 5.73 3.90
C TYR A 73 5.60 4.32 3.64
N SER A 74 4.76 3.37 4.00
CA SER A 74 4.97 1.96 3.72
C SER A 74 3.84 1.48 2.84
N LEU A 75 4.20 0.88 1.72
CA LEU A 75 3.26 0.31 0.77
C LEU A 75 3.30 -1.19 0.90
N PHE A 76 2.15 -1.81 1.16
CA PHE A 76 2.03 -3.25 1.35
C PHE A 76 1.36 -3.88 0.15
N TYR A 77 1.98 -4.93 -0.39
CA TYR A 77 1.44 -5.59 -1.57
C TYR A 77 1.58 -7.10 -1.45
N VAL A 78 0.77 -7.80 -2.23
CA VAL A 78 0.77 -9.26 -2.30
C VAL A 78 1.00 -9.65 -3.76
N VAL A 79 1.86 -10.63 -3.98
CA VAL A 79 2.13 -11.17 -5.32
C VAL A 79 1.37 -12.48 -5.45
N GLU A 80 0.52 -12.57 -6.47
CA GLU A 80 -0.30 -13.75 -6.66
C GLU A 80 -0.71 -13.88 -8.11
N ASN A 81 -0.52 -15.07 -8.69
CA ASN A 81 -0.98 -15.38 -10.05
C ASN A 81 -0.60 -14.34 -11.11
N GLU A 82 0.69 -13.97 -11.13
CA GLU A 82 1.24 -13.02 -12.10
C GLU A 82 0.66 -11.62 -11.98
N LYS A 83 0.08 -11.29 -10.83
CA LYS A 83 -0.40 -9.95 -10.56
C LYS A 83 0.05 -9.49 -9.18
N ILE A 84 0.06 -8.19 -9.02
CA ILE A 84 0.42 -7.53 -7.76
C ILE A 84 -0.80 -6.79 -7.29
N GLU A 85 -1.22 -7.07 -6.07
CA GLU A 85 -2.32 -6.35 -5.44
C GLU A 85 -1.77 -5.45 -4.36
N ILE A 86 -1.97 -4.14 -4.50
CA ILE A 86 -1.53 -3.18 -3.51
C ILE A 86 -2.64 -3.02 -2.49
N TYR A 87 -2.35 -3.39 -1.25
CA TYR A 87 -3.35 -3.45 -0.18
C TYR A 87 -3.49 -2.15 0.59
N ARG A 88 -2.36 -1.59 1.03
CA ARG A 88 -2.40 -0.36 1.83
C ARG A 88 -1.17 0.49 1.56
N VAL A 89 -1.35 1.80 1.72
CA VAL A 89 -0.24 2.76 1.74
C VAL A 89 -0.44 3.59 2.99
N ILE A 90 0.40 3.38 3.99
CA ILE A 90 0.20 3.98 5.30
C ILE A 90 1.46 4.68 5.78
N HIS A 91 1.30 5.64 6.69
CA HIS A 91 2.43 6.31 7.32
C HIS A 91 3.19 5.28 8.16
N ALA A 92 4.52 5.35 8.12
CA ALA A 92 5.38 4.38 8.80
C ALA A 92 5.20 4.33 10.32
N ARG A 93 4.59 5.37 10.91
CA ARG A 93 4.33 5.42 12.35
C ARG A 93 3.10 4.65 12.78
N ARG A 94 2.25 4.25 11.84
CA ARG A 94 1.03 3.54 12.20
C ARG A 94 1.32 2.09 12.54
N ASP A 95 0.47 1.52 13.39
CA ASP A 95 0.55 0.10 13.74
C ASP A 95 0.18 -0.73 12.52
N THR A 96 1.19 -1.24 11.83
CA THR A 96 1.03 -1.97 10.59
C THR A 96 0.20 -3.24 10.77
N VAL A 97 0.45 -3.98 11.84
CA VAL A 97 -0.27 -5.24 12.08
C VAL A 97 -1.75 -4.97 12.24
N GLN A 98 -2.10 -3.95 13.04
CA GLN A 98 -3.49 -3.60 13.25
C GLN A 98 -4.16 -3.14 11.96
N VAL A 99 -3.47 -2.32 11.16
CA VAL A 99 -4.00 -1.82 9.89
C VAL A 99 -4.28 -2.97 8.93
N LEU A 100 -3.37 -3.91 8.81
CA LEU A 100 -3.55 -5.05 7.91
C LEU A 100 -4.63 -6.01 8.44
N SER A 101 -4.77 -6.12 9.75
CA SER A 101 -5.84 -6.92 10.36
C SER A 101 -7.21 -6.30 10.09
N VAL A 102 -7.31 -4.98 10.15
CA VAL A 102 -8.55 -4.27 9.83
C VAL A 102 -8.93 -4.52 8.36
N ASP A 103 -7.97 -4.48 7.44
CA ASP A 103 -8.21 -4.80 6.04
C ASP A 103 -8.78 -6.20 5.88
N LYS A 104 -8.21 -7.15 6.59
CA LYS A 104 -8.68 -8.52 6.59
C LYS A 104 -10.14 -8.60 7.04
N THR A 105 -10.46 -7.91 8.11
CA THR A 105 -11.83 -7.89 8.66
C THR A 105 -12.79 -7.24 7.67
N ALA A 106 -12.39 -6.14 7.07
CA ALA A 106 -13.22 -5.45 6.10
C ALA A 106 -13.52 -6.33 4.89
N ARG A 107 -12.55 -7.10 4.43
CA ARG A 107 -12.75 -8.01 3.30
C ARG A 107 -13.74 -9.12 3.64
N LEU A 108 -13.61 -9.68 4.83
CA LEU A 108 -14.53 -10.71 5.29
C LEU A 108 -15.95 -10.16 5.41
N GLY A 109 -16.07 -8.97 5.97
CA GLY A 109 -17.37 -8.31 6.08
C GLY A 109 -18.01 -8.07 4.72
N SER A 110 -17.23 -7.66 3.74
CA SER A 110 -17.71 -7.46 2.38
C SER A 110 -18.25 -8.74 1.75
N LYS A 111 -17.59 -9.85 2.03
CA LYS A 111 -18.05 -11.14 1.51
C LYS A 111 -19.35 -11.59 2.11
N GLU A 112 -19.54 -11.27 3.37
CA GLU A 112 -20.73 -11.69 4.10
C GLU A 112 -21.94 -10.80 3.81
N SER A 113 -21.68 -9.60 3.40
CA SER A 113 -22.76 -8.67 3.10
C SER A 113 -23.21 -8.79 1.65
#